data_da7831782166831d25e59c0dfeb90b77
#
_entry.id   da7831782166831d25e59c0dfeb90b77
#
_cell.length_a   1.000
_cell.length_b   1.000
_cell.length_c   1.000
_cell.angle_alpha   90.00
_cell.angle_beta   90.00
_cell.angle_gamma   90.00
#
_symmetry.space_group_name_H-M   'P 1'
#
loop_
_entity.id
_entity.type
_entity.pdbx_description
1 polymer ?
#
loop_
_entity_poly.entity_id
_entity_poly.type
_entity_poly.pdbx_seq_one_letter_code
_entity_poly.pdbx_strand_id
1 'polypeptide(L)'
;MLTLSDGDFNRLYTYIQQHYGINLSHKKQLITSRLTNMLQQKGFHSFTEYIDEIISGKDPEMVSVMLNKLTTNYTYFMREKEHFDFLQKQILPELASKHSRDRSIAIWSAGCSSGEEPYNISMYLKEYFSAIPGSWDTRILATDISQRVLDSAMDPRYSLESLKELPPSWQERYFVPMGDKTYTVSDALRKNVIFRSFNLMDPIHFRKKFDLIFCRNVMIYFDRPTKAAL
;
A
#
# COMPACT_ATOMS: atom_id res chain seq x y z
N MET A 1 8.85 -0.60 33.75
CA MET A 1 8.17 -0.11 32.52
C MET A 1 9.25 0.31 31.52
N LEU A 2 9.18 -0.16 30.27
CA LEU A 2 10.18 0.24 29.27
C LEU A 2 10.04 1.71 28.93
N THR A 3 11.14 2.46 28.98
CA THR A 3 11.17 3.90 28.69
C THR A 3 12.04 4.15 27.47
N LEU A 4 11.52 4.90 26.49
CA LEU A 4 12.29 5.33 25.32
C LEU A 4 13.03 6.63 25.67
N SER A 5 14.37 6.56 25.79
CA SER A 5 15.21 7.73 26.00
C SER A 5 15.21 8.66 24.78
N ASP A 6 15.60 9.93 24.94
CA ASP A 6 15.73 10.83 23.79
C ASP A 6 16.85 10.39 22.84
N GLY A 7 17.93 9.83 23.38
CA GLY A 7 19.02 9.27 22.59
C GLY A 7 18.54 8.07 21.71
N ASP A 8 17.83 7.13 22.31
CA ASP A 8 17.29 5.97 21.58
C ASP A 8 16.21 6.37 20.58
N PHE A 9 15.36 7.33 20.94
CA PHE A 9 14.39 7.90 20.01
C PHE A 9 15.07 8.49 18.77
N ASN A 10 16.13 9.30 18.98
CA ASN A 10 16.87 9.93 17.89
C ASN A 10 17.52 8.87 16.98
N ARG A 11 18.13 7.84 17.54
CA ARG A 11 18.72 6.74 16.79
C ARG A 11 17.67 6.02 15.92
N LEU A 12 16.53 5.69 16.52
CA LEU A 12 15.47 4.94 15.85
C LEU A 12 14.83 5.75 14.73
N TYR A 13 14.41 7.00 14.98
CA TYR A 13 13.76 7.79 13.95
C TYR A 13 14.73 8.14 12.81
N THR A 14 16.00 8.38 13.10
CA THR A 14 17.03 8.63 12.07
C THR A 14 17.20 7.40 11.18
N TYR A 15 17.28 6.21 11.76
CA TYR A 15 17.33 4.96 11.01
C TYR A 15 16.11 4.80 10.10
N ILE A 16 14.91 5.00 10.64
CA ILE A 16 13.65 4.86 9.89
C ILE A 16 13.57 5.90 8.75
N GLN A 17 13.99 7.13 9.01
CA GLN A 17 13.97 8.19 8.01
C GLN A 17 14.96 7.91 6.87
N GLN A 18 16.18 7.50 7.20
CA GLN A 18 17.22 7.22 6.20
C GLN A 18 16.90 6.02 5.32
N HIS A 19 16.37 4.94 5.89
CA HIS A 19 16.12 3.71 5.17
C HIS A 19 14.72 3.61 4.55
N TYR A 20 13.73 4.32 5.10
CA TYR A 20 12.31 4.18 4.73
C TYR A 20 11.63 5.51 4.39
N GLY A 21 12.34 6.63 4.50
CA GLY A 21 11.81 7.97 4.19
C GLY A 21 10.79 8.49 5.21
N ILE A 22 10.37 7.66 6.18
CA ILE A 22 9.28 7.99 7.11
C ILE A 22 9.77 8.95 8.19
N ASN A 23 9.23 10.16 8.20
CA ASN A 23 9.57 11.17 9.19
C ASN A 23 8.74 10.99 10.48
N LEU A 24 9.40 10.52 11.52
CA LEU A 24 8.84 10.33 12.87
C LEU A 24 9.46 11.29 13.92
N SER A 25 10.15 12.34 13.52
CA SER A 25 10.92 13.25 14.39
C SER A 25 10.11 13.86 15.54
N HIS A 26 8.79 13.98 15.39
CA HIS A 26 7.88 14.51 16.45
C HIS A 26 6.91 13.45 16.99
N LYS A 27 7.21 12.15 16.81
CA LYS A 27 6.29 11.03 17.11
C LYS A 27 6.78 10.11 18.23
N LYS A 28 7.59 10.62 19.19
CA LYS A 28 8.14 9.81 20.29
C LYS A 28 7.06 9.04 21.06
N GLN A 29 5.95 9.71 21.41
CA GLN A 29 4.84 9.06 22.12
C GLN A 29 4.18 7.96 21.30
N LEU A 30 4.02 8.17 19.99
CA LEU A 30 3.48 7.15 19.07
C LEU A 30 4.39 5.92 19.01
N ILE A 31 5.70 6.12 18.88
CA ILE A 31 6.67 5.02 18.87
C ILE A 31 6.60 4.25 20.18
N THR A 32 6.65 4.96 21.32
CA THR A 32 6.58 4.35 22.64
C THR A 32 5.31 3.52 22.80
N SER A 33 4.14 4.09 22.50
CA SER A 33 2.85 3.40 22.67
C SER A 33 2.70 2.17 21.77
N ARG A 34 3.20 2.25 20.53
CA ARG A 34 3.06 1.15 19.57
C ARG A 34 4.07 0.02 19.77
N LEU A 35 5.25 0.31 20.30
CA LEU A 35 6.32 -0.69 20.44
C LEU A 35 6.42 -1.30 21.84
N THR A 36 6.07 -0.59 22.93
CA THR A 36 6.29 -1.06 24.30
C THR A 36 5.74 -2.46 24.55
N ASN A 37 4.47 -2.71 24.23
CA ASN A 37 3.85 -4.02 24.46
C ASN A 37 4.52 -5.13 23.62
N MET A 38 4.90 -4.81 22.39
CA MET A 38 5.58 -5.76 21.51
C MET A 38 6.98 -6.11 22.06
N LEU A 39 7.74 -5.13 22.51
CA LEU A 39 9.06 -5.35 23.10
C LEU A 39 8.96 -6.29 24.32
N GLN A 40 8.00 -6.03 25.21
CA GLN A 40 7.76 -6.87 26.37
C GLN A 40 7.38 -8.31 25.99
N GLN A 41 6.50 -8.48 25.01
CA GLN A 41 6.09 -9.81 24.52
C GLN A 41 7.24 -10.58 23.88
N LYS A 42 8.18 -9.85 23.22
CA LYS A 42 9.37 -10.45 22.61
C LYS A 42 10.54 -10.63 23.59
N GLY A 43 10.37 -10.25 24.87
CA GLY A 43 11.38 -10.45 25.93
C GLY A 43 12.50 -9.40 25.97
N PHE A 44 12.36 -8.26 25.28
CA PHE A 44 13.33 -7.18 25.36
C PHE A 44 13.25 -6.46 26.71
N HIS A 45 14.41 -6.20 27.29
CA HIS A 45 14.52 -5.52 28.58
C HIS A 45 14.63 -3.99 28.48
N SER A 46 14.96 -3.47 27.29
CA SER A 46 15.06 -2.03 27.03
C SER A 46 14.78 -1.69 25.57
N PHE A 47 14.48 -0.40 25.30
CA PHE A 47 14.42 0.12 23.93
C PHE A 47 15.81 0.11 23.29
N THR A 48 16.88 0.35 24.05
CA THR A 48 18.25 0.35 23.57
C THR A 48 18.60 -1.00 22.95
N GLU A 49 18.35 -2.09 23.67
CA GLU A 49 18.57 -3.47 23.19
C GLU A 49 17.84 -3.74 21.87
N TYR A 50 16.55 -3.38 21.80
CA TYR A 50 15.77 -3.55 20.59
C TYR A 50 16.28 -2.72 19.42
N ILE A 51 16.65 -1.47 19.67
CA ILE A 51 17.16 -0.55 18.62
C ILE A 51 18.52 -1.01 18.11
N ASP A 52 19.38 -1.53 18.99
CA ASP A 52 20.67 -2.12 18.59
C ASP A 52 20.45 -3.30 17.64
N GLU A 53 19.48 -4.16 17.92
CA GLU A 53 19.12 -5.29 17.06
C GLU A 53 18.58 -4.82 15.71
N ILE A 54 17.66 -3.84 15.69
CA ILE A 54 17.12 -3.25 14.46
C ILE A 54 18.24 -2.65 13.59
N ILE A 55 19.11 -1.83 14.18
CA ILE A 55 20.18 -1.15 13.45
C ILE A 55 21.25 -2.12 12.96
N SER A 56 21.45 -3.24 13.67
CA SER A 56 22.39 -4.28 13.24
C SER A 56 22.00 -4.91 11.90
N GLY A 57 20.73 -4.86 11.52
CA GLY A 57 20.18 -5.47 10.29
C GLY A 57 20.23 -7.00 10.27
N LYS A 58 20.51 -7.65 11.39
CA LYS A 58 20.65 -9.12 11.47
C LYS A 58 19.32 -9.85 11.29
N ASP A 59 18.23 -9.21 11.71
CA ASP A 59 16.88 -9.77 11.62
C ASP A 59 15.96 -8.87 10.77
N PRO A 60 15.83 -9.13 9.46
CA PRO A 60 14.92 -8.40 8.58
C PRO A 60 13.45 -8.53 8.97
N GLU A 61 13.06 -9.64 9.61
CA GLU A 61 11.68 -9.85 10.07
C GLU A 61 11.35 -8.88 11.22
N MET A 62 12.28 -8.64 12.11
CA MET A 62 12.11 -7.68 13.21
C MET A 62 11.89 -6.26 12.67
N VAL A 63 12.62 -5.86 11.64
CA VAL A 63 12.43 -4.57 10.95
C VAL A 63 11.05 -4.50 10.31
N SER A 64 10.62 -5.55 9.62
CA SER A 64 9.29 -5.64 9.03
C SER A 64 8.18 -5.50 10.07
N VAL A 65 8.30 -6.19 11.21
CA VAL A 65 7.36 -6.08 12.34
C VAL A 65 7.33 -4.66 12.90
N MET A 66 8.49 -4.01 13.06
CA MET A 66 8.57 -2.61 13.48
C MET A 66 7.82 -1.68 12.51
N LEU A 67 8.09 -1.79 11.23
CA LEU A 67 7.43 -0.97 10.20
C LEU A 67 5.92 -1.18 10.21
N ASN A 68 5.46 -2.43 10.32
CA ASN A 68 4.03 -2.76 10.44
C ASN A 68 3.37 -2.08 11.66
N LYS A 69 4.11 -1.92 12.76
CA LYS A 69 3.62 -1.23 13.96
C LYS A 69 3.63 0.29 13.82
N LEU A 70 4.62 0.85 13.12
CA LEU A 70 4.80 2.29 13.04
C LEU A 70 4.07 2.94 11.86
N THR A 71 3.79 2.19 10.79
CA THR A 71 2.98 2.68 9.66
C THR A 71 1.49 2.71 9.99
N THR A 72 0.78 3.59 9.33
CA THR A 72 -0.69 3.67 9.39
C THR A 72 -1.23 3.29 8.02
N ASN A 73 -1.83 2.10 7.97
CA ASN A 73 -2.27 1.47 6.71
C ASN A 73 -3.79 1.62 6.52
N TYR A 74 -4.35 2.80 6.86
CA TYR A 74 -5.78 3.06 6.73
C TYR A 74 -6.15 3.26 5.26
N THR A 75 -7.02 2.40 4.75
CA THR A 75 -7.53 2.43 3.38
C THR A 75 -8.97 1.92 3.35
N TYR A 76 -9.72 2.26 2.32
CA TYR A 76 -11.09 1.79 2.05
C TYR A 76 -11.42 1.96 0.58
N PHE A 77 -12.43 1.22 0.09
CA PHE A 77 -12.91 1.36 -1.28
C PHE A 77 -13.48 2.76 -1.53
N MET A 78 -13.25 3.30 -2.72
CA MET A 78 -13.69 4.63 -3.15
C MET A 78 -13.12 5.80 -2.35
N ARG A 79 -12.03 5.60 -1.58
CA ARG A 79 -11.35 6.69 -0.89
C ARG A 79 -10.96 7.80 -1.87
N GLU A 80 -11.39 9.06 -1.57
CA GLU A 80 -11.16 10.21 -2.45
C GLU A 80 -11.68 9.91 -3.88
N LYS A 81 -12.98 9.60 -3.96
CA LYS A 81 -13.68 9.14 -5.18
C LYS A 81 -13.42 10.02 -6.40
N GLU A 82 -13.22 11.31 -6.22
CA GLU A 82 -12.91 12.27 -7.27
C GLU A 82 -11.65 11.89 -8.09
N HIS A 83 -10.67 11.22 -7.50
CA HIS A 83 -9.50 10.72 -8.24
C HIS A 83 -9.89 9.59 -9.22
N PHE A 84 -10.82 8.74 -8.84
CA PHE A 84 -11.34 7.68 -9.71
C PHE A 84 -12.27 8.23 -10.78
N ASP A 85 -13.08 9.26 -10.46
CA ASP A 85 -13.88 9.96 -11.45
C ASP A 85 -13.00 10.66 -12.50
N PHE A 86 -11.87 11.25 -12.08
CA PHE A 86 -10.88 11.83 -12.98
C PHE A 86 -10.17 10.73 -13.82
N LEU A 87 -9.80 9.62 -13.20
CA LEU A 87 -9.27 8.46 -13.91
C LEU A 87 -10.21 8.06 -15.06
N GLN A 88 -11.49 7.84 -14.76
CA GLN A 88 -12.46 7.38 -15.74
C GLN A 88 -12.74 8.39 -16.85
N LYS A 89 -12.89 9.68 -16.49
CA LYS A 89 -13.37 10.71 -17.43
C LYS A 89 -12.28 11.33 -18.28
N GLN A 90 -11.03 11.36 -17.78
CA GLN A 90 -9.92 12.04 -18.44
C GLN A 90 -8.80 11.06 -18.82
N ILE A 91 -8.28 10.32 -17.83
CA ILE A 91 -7.05 9.54 -18.02
C ILE A 91 -7.29 8.30 -18.91
N LEU A 92 -8.35 7.52 -18.66
CA LEU A 92 -8.61 6.31 -19.43
C LEU A 92 -8.88 6.57 -20.93
N PRO A 93 -9.63 7.61 -21.34
CA PRO A 93 -9.77 7.96 -22.75
C PRO A 93 -8.44 8.31 -23.44
N GLU A 94 -7.57 9.07 -22.74
CA GLU A 94 -6.24 9.41 -23.26
C GLU A 94 -5.35 8.18 -23.42
N LEU A 95 -5.32 7.32 -22.40
CA LEU A 95 -4.53 6.07 -22.42
C LEU A 95 -5.06 5.10 -23.47
N ALA A 96 -6.37 4.96 -23.61
CA ALA A 96 -6.96 4.13 -24.64
C ALA A 96 -6.61 4.60 -26.06
N SER A 97 -6.59 5.91 -26.29
CA SER A 97 -6.16 6.49 -27.57
C SER A 97 -4.66 6.26 -27.80
N LYS A 98 -3.82 6.59 -26.82
CA LYS A 98 -2.35 6.45 -26.87
C LYS A 98 -1.93 5.01 -27.15
N HIS A 99 -2.58 4.04 -26.51
CA HIS A 99 -2.28 2.62 -26.58
C HIS A 99 -3.22 1.82 -27.51
N SER A 100 -3.86 2.50 -28.48
CA SER A 100 -4.82 1.86 -29.39
C SER A 100 -4.21 0.73 -30.23
N ARG A 101 -2.89 0.73 -30.43
CA ARG A 101 -2.17 -0.29 -31.24
C ARG A 101 -1.69 -1.46 -30.39
N ASP A 102 -0.99 -1.18 -29.27
CA ASP A 102 -0.38 -2.21 -28.40
C ASP A 102 -1.33 -2.73 -27.34
N ARG A 103 -2.39 -1.98 -27.02
CA ARG A 103 -3.44 -2.34 -26.03
C ARG A 103 -2.88 -2.76 -24.69
N SER A 104 -1.82 -2.11 -24.24
CA SER A 104 -1.13 -2.40 -22.99
C SER A 104 -0.93 -1.12 -22.19
N ILE A 105 -1.49 -1.08 -20.98
CA ILE A 105 -1.38 0.04 -20.05
C ILE A 105 -0.69 -0.44 -18.80
N ALA A 106 0.37 0.25 -18.40
CA ALA A 106 1.13 -0.05 -17.20
C ALA A 106 0.74 0.92 -16.07
N ILE A 107 0.15 0.40 -15.01
CA ILE A 107 -0.29 1.18 -13.85
C ILE A 107 0.43 0.69 -12.60
N TRP A 108 0.84 1.64 -11.75
CA TRP A 108 1.44 1.34 -10.45
C TRP A 108 0.63 1.99 -9.32
N SER A 109 0.20 1.19 -8.35
CA SER A 109 -0.34 1.62 -7.06
C SER A 109 0.77 1.50 -6.02
N ALA A 110 1.37 2.63 -5.64
CA ALA A 110 2.51 2.74 -4.73
C ALA A 110 2.01 3.05 -3.32
N GLY A 111 2.21 2.12 -2.38
CA GLY A 111 1.63 2.17 -1.03
C GLY A 111 0.18 1.67 -1.03
N CYS A 112 -0.04 0.46 -1.57
CA CYS A 112 -1.36 -0.11 -1.85
C CYS A 112 -2.12 -0.61 -0.61
N SER A 113 -1.47 -0.67 0.55
CA SER A 113 -2.05 -1.19 1.80
C SER A 113 -2.73 -2.56 1.63
N SER A 114 -3.92 -2.76 2.17
CA SER A 114 -4.71 -4.00 2.09
C SER A 114 -5.45 -4.23 0.76
N GLY A 115 -5.11 -3.47 -0.28
CA GLY A 115 -5.49 -3.77 -1.67
C GLY A 115 -6.74 -3.08 -2.18
N GLU A 116 -7.45 -2.28 -1.38
CA GLU A 116 -8.68 -1.59 -1.80
C GLU A 116 -8.43 -0.65 -2.99
N GLU A 117 -7.32 0.10 -2.99
CA GLU A 117 -6.97 1.00 -4.09
C GLU A 117 -6.70 0.25 -5.41
N PRO A 118 -5.77 -0.71 -5.49
CA PRO A 118 -5.52 -1.40 -6.75
C PRO A 118 -6.71 -2.22 -7.25
N TYR A 119 -7.54 -2.78 -6.37
CA TYR A 119 -8.77 -3.43 -6.79
C TYR A 119 -9.80 -2.42 -7.31
N ASN A 120 -9.89 -1.24 -6.70
CA ASN A 120 -10.72 -0.15 -7.23
C ASN A 120 -10.27 0.27 -8.64
N ILE A 121 -8.98 0.51 -8.83
CA ILE A 121 -8.42 0.82 -10.15
C ILE A 121 -8.77 -0.31 -11.13
N SER A 122 -8.62 -1.56 -10.73
CA SER A 122 -8.94 -2.73 -11.57
C SER A 122 -10.42 -2.76 -11.99
N MET A 123 -11.36 -2.42 -11.09
CA MET A 123 -12.78 -2.31 -11.43
C MET A 123 -13.01 -1.25 -12.51
N TYR A 124 -12.47 -0.03 -12.31
CA TYR A 124 -12.60 1.04 -13.30
C TYR A 124 -12.04 0.66 -14.67
N LEU A 125 -10.89 -0.01 -14.70
CA LEU A 125 -10.27 -0.50 -15.94
C LEU A 125 -11.17 -1.53 -16.64
N LYS A 126 -11.71 -2.49 -15.88
CA LYS A 126 -12.59 -3.51 -16.46
C LYS A 126 -13.89 -2.93 -16.98
N GLU A 127 -14.52 -2.02 -16.25
CA GLU A 127 -15.74 -1.33 -16.73
C GLU A 127 -15.45 -0.53 -18.01
N TYR A 128 -14.36 0.22 -18.04
CA TYR A 128 -14.02 1.06 -19.18
C TYR A 128 -13.67 0.23 -20.43
N PHE A 129 -12.75 -0.73 -20.29
CA PHE A 129 -12.25 -1.51 -21.43
C PHE A 129 -13.19 -2.62 -21.87
N SER A 130 -14.20 -2.99 -21.06
CA SER A 130 -15.24 -3.93 -21.52
C SER A 130 -16.08 -3.38 -22.68
N ALA A 131 -16.18 -2.06 -22.80
CA ALA A 131 -16.90 -1.38 -23.87
C ALA A 131 -16.06 -1.18 -25.14
N ILE A 132 -14.75 -1.46 -25.10
CA ILE A 132 -13.82 -1.28 -26.22
C ILE A 132 -13.48 -2.64 -26.82
N PRO A 133 -13.69 -2.87 -28.13
CA PRO A 133 -13.39 -4.15 -28.76
C PRO A 133 -11.92 -4.56 -28.65
N GLY A 134 -11.69 -5.83 -28.38
CA GLY A 134 -10.38 -6.45 -28.30
C GLY A 134 -9.88 -6.64 -26.86
N SER A 135 -8.79 -7.37 -26.71
CA SER A 135 -8.19 -7.65 -25.41
C SER A 135 -7.18 -6.59 -25.03
N TRP A 136 -7.24 -6.10 -23.78
CA TRP A 136 -6.33 -5.11 -23.23
C TRP A 136 -5.54 -5.72 -22.06
N ASP A 137 -4.22 -5.52 -22.05
CA ASP A 137 -3.41 -5.77 -20.87
C ASP A 137 -3.46 -4.53 -19.95
N THR A 138 -4.20 -4.67 -18.86
CA THR A 138 -4.41 -3.60 -17.89
C THR A 138 -3.90 -4.00 -16.50
N ARG A 139 -2.92 -4.89 -16.43
CA ARG A 139 -2.37 -5.36 -15.16
C ARG A 139 -1.74 -4.22 -14.37
N ILE A 140 -2.02 -4.24 -13.06
CA ILE A 140 -1.59 -3.23 -12.10
C ILE A 140 -0.47 -3.83 -11.26
N LEU A 141 0.67 -3.12 -11.16
CA LEU A 141 1.63 -3.38 -10.10
C LEU A 141 1.14 -2.67 -8.85
N ALA A 142 1.01 -3.40 -7.75
CA ALA A 142 0.63 -2.87 -6.44
C ALA A 142 1.75 -3.18 -5.45
N THR A 143 2.27 -2.15 -4.80
CA THR A 143 3.39 -2.31 -3.87
C THR A 143 3.11 -1.66 -2.53
N ASP A 144 3.63 -2.29 -1.48
CA ASP A 144 3.68 -1.72 -0.13
C ASP A 144 4.95 -2.20 0.57
N ILE A 145 5.38 -1.46 1.59
CA ILE A 145 6.53 -1.85 2.41
C ILE A 145 6.13 -2.87 3.48
N SER A 146 4.86 -2.89 3.88
CA SER A 146 4.31 -3.75 4.91
C SER A 146 3.88 -5.09 4.33
N GLN A 147 4.65 -6.15 4.60
CA GLN A 147 4.29 -7.51 4.17
C GLN A 147 2.92 -7.93 4.71
N ARG A 148 2.59 -7.57 5.95
CA ARG A 148 1.30 -7.90 6.57
C ARG A 148 0.10 -7.39 5.76
N VAL A 149 0.16 -6.17 5.23
CA VAL A 149 -0.96 -5.64 4.42
C VAL A 149 -0.99 -6.23 3.03
N LEU A 150 0.18 -6.56 2.46
CA LEU A 150 0.27 -7.29 1.20
C LEU A 150 -0.34 -8.69 1.31
N ASP A 151 -0.08 -9.41 2.41
CA ASP A 151 -0.71 -10.71 2.67
C ASP A 151 -2.24 -10.58 2.73
N SER A 152 -2.75 -9.54 3.40
CA SER A 152 -4.18 -9.24 3.41
C SER A 152 -4.72 -8.87 2.02
N ALA A 153 -3.95 -8.16 1.20
CA ALA A 153 -4.34 -7.81 -0.16
C ALA A 153 -4.34 -9.02 -1.11
N MET A 154 -3.44 -9.98 -0.91
CA MET A 154 -3.35 -11.22 -1.71
C MET A 154 -4.41 -12.26 -1.33
N ASP A 155 -4.83 -12.31 -0.05
CA ASP A 155 -5.99 -13.08 0.42
C ASP A 155 -7.10 -12.12 0.89
N PRO A 156 -7.74 -11.39 -0.04
CA PRO A 156 -8.61 -10.27 0.28
C PRO A 156 -9.91 -10.75 0.91
N ARG A 157 -10.13 -10.32 2.16
CA ARG A 157 -11.34 -10.59 2.94
C ARG A 157 -11.91 -9.28 3.43
N TYR A 158 -13.03 -8.87 2.83
CA TYR A 158 -13.67 -7.61 3.11
C TYR A 158 -15.04 -7.84 3.76
N SER A 159 -15.39 -7.01 4.74
CA SER A 159 -16.74 -7.02 5.31
C SER A 159 -17.74 -6.37 4.35
N LEU A 160 -19.03 -6.70 4.49
CA LEU A 160 -20.11 -6.01 3.75
C LEU A 160 -20.03 -4.49 3.96
N GLU A 161 -19.70 -4.03 5.17
CA GLU A 161 -19.55 -2.62 5.49
C GLU A 161 -18.43 -1.95 4.67
N SER A 162 -17.34 -2.67 4.40
CA SER A 162 -16.24 -2.17 3.57
C SER A 162 -16.65 -1.94 2.11
N LEU A 163 -17.69 -2.60 1.63
CA LEU A 163 -18.14 -2.53 0.24
C LEU A 163 -19.23 -1.48 0.00
N LYS A 164 -19.78 -0.85 1.03
CA LYS A 164 -20.94 0.02 0.94
C LYS A 164 -20.79 1.24 0.01
N GLU A 165 -19.57 1.74 -0.15
CA GLU A 165 -19.28 2.87 -1.03
C GLU A 165 -19.18 2.46 -2.52
N LEU A 166 -19.12 1.16 -2.81
CA LEU A 166 -19.10 0.62 -4.17
C LEU A 166 -20.53 0.59 -4.74
N PRO A 167 -20.71 0.84 -6.04
CA PRO A 167 -22.00 0.63 -6.70
C PRO A 167 -22.53 -0.80 -6.47
N PRO A 168 -23.82 -1.02 -6.21
CA PRO A 168 -24.38 -2.35 -5.99
C PRO A 168 -24.06 -3.34 -7.11
N SER A 169 -24.08 -2.90 -8.38
CA SER A 169 -23.72 -3.72 -9.53
C SER A 169 -22.25 -4.18 -9.53
N TRP A 170 -21.36 -3.40 -8.92
CA TRP A 170 -19.95 -3.78 -8.76
C TRP A 170 -19.76 -4.74 -7.60
N GLN A 171 -20.51 -4.58 -6.50
CA GLN A 171 -20.49 -5.53 -5.39
C GLN A 171 -20.92 -6.92 -5.89
N GLU A 172 -21.98 -7.04 -6.67
CA GLU A 172 -22.46 -8.30 -7.24
C GLU A 172 -21.49 -8.92 -8.26
N ARG A 173 -20.87 -8.08 -9.10
CA ARG A 173 -20.01 -8.54 -10.20
C ARG A 173 -18.60 -8.94 -9.73
N TYR A 174 -18.06 -8.23 -8.77
CA TYR A 174 -16.64 -8.31 -8.42
C TYR A 174 -16.36 -8.93 -7.07
N PHE A 175 -17.38 -9.22 -6.28
CA PHE A 175 -17.19 -9.83 -4.96
C PHE A 175 -17.97 -11.12 -4.83
N VAL A 176 -17.33 -12.12 -4.19
CA VAL A 176 -17.90 -13.44 -3.96
C VAL A 176 -18.13 -13.60 -2.44
N PRO A 177 -19.35 -13.93 -2.00
CA PRO A 177 -19.62 -14.22 -0.60
C PRO A 177 -18.81 -15.40 -0.09
N MET A 178 -18.25 -15.29 1.11
CA MET A 178 -17.51 -16.36 1.80
C MET A 178 -18.23 -16.86 3.06
N GLY A 179 -19.40 -16.33 3.39
CA GLY A 179 -20.09 -16.54 4.68
C GLY A 179 -19.82 -15.40 5.67
N ASP A 180 -20.59 -15.36 6.77
CA ASP A 180 -20.45 -14.40 7.88
C ASP A 180 -20.27 -12.92 7.46
N LYS A 181 -21.01 -12.48 6.45
CA LYS A 181 -20.91 -11.13 5.87
C LYS A 181 -19.50 -10.76 5.39
N THR A 182 -18.69 -11.77 5.06
CA THR A 182 -17.36 -11.62 4.48
C THR A 182 -17.39 -11.92 3.00
N TYR A 183 -16.64 -11.17 2.22
CA TYR A 183 -16.56 -11.24 0.77
C TYR A 183 -15.11 -11.28 0.34
N THR A 184 -14.81 -12.05 -0.71
CA THR A 184 -13.52 -12.00 -1.39
C THR A 184 -13.68 -11.38 -2.78
N VAL A 185 -12.57 -10.89 -3.32
CA VAL A 185 -12.52 -10.31 -4.67
C VAL A 185 -12.58 -11.44 -5.71
N SER A 186 -13.32 -11.24 -6.78
CA SER A 186 -13.42 -12.20 -7.89
C SER A 186 -12.06 -12.48 -8.54
N ASP A 187 -11.89 -13.68 -9.08
CA ASP A 187 -10.66 -14.07 -9.79
C ASP A 187 -10.29 -13.12 -10.93
N ALA A 188 -11.29 -12.54 -11.59
CA ALA A 188 -11.07 -11.59 -12.65
C ALA A 188 -10.34 -10.32 -12.19
N LEU A 189 -10.61 -9.83 -10.97
CA LEU A 189 -9.86 -8.71 -10.39
C LEU A 189 -8.52 -9.18 -9.81
N ARG A 190 -8.50 -10.30 -9.09
CA ARG A 190 -7.27 -10.84 -8.46
C ARG A 190 -6.15 -11.03 -9.47
N LYS A 191 -6.45 -11.62 -10.63
CA LYS A 191 -5.48 -11.87 -11.71
C LYS A 191 -4.97 -10.58 -12.38
N ASN A 192 -5.69 -9.47 -12.20
CA ASN A 192 -5.31 -8.18 -12.78
C ASN A 192 -4.36 -7.36 -11.91
N VAL A 193 -4.11 -7.78 -10.66
CA VAL A 193 -3.25 -7.07 -9.73
C VAL A 193 -2.07 -7.95 -9.32
N ILE A 194 -0.87 -7.40 -9.43
CA ILE A 194 0.40 -8.05 -9.06
C ILE A 194 0.93 -7.37 -7.81
N PHE A 195 0.89 -8.04 -6.67
CA PHE A 195 1.40 -7.52 -5.41
C PHE A 195 2.89 -7.82 -5.23
N ARG A 196 3.66 -6.83 -4.77
CA ARG A 196 5.10 -6.95 -4.46
C ARG A 196 5.46 -6.09 -3.25
N SER A 197 6.35 -6.59 -2.41
CA SER A 197 7.02 -5.74 -1.42
C SER A 197 7.97 -4.78 -2.14
N PHE A 198 7.91 -3.50 -1.80
CA PHE A 198 8.80 -2.49 -2.36
C PHE A 198 8.94 -1.31 -1.39
N ASN A 199 10.18 -0.93 -1.13
CA ASN A 199 10.48 0.29 -0.40
C ASN A 199 10.68 1.44 -1.41
N LEU A 200 9.91 2.51 -1.28
CA LEU A 200 10.01 3.67 -2.18
C LEU A 200 11.36 4.38 -2.11
N MET A 201 12.17 4.10 -1.06
CA MET A 201 13.55 4.62 -0.96
C MET A 201 14.56 3.78 -1.74
N ASP A 202 14.19 2.59 -2.20
CA ASP A 202 15.06 1.77 -3.03
C ASP A 202 15.11 2.31 -4.46
N PRO A 203 16.24 2.09 -5.19
CA PRO A 203 16.33 2.49 -6.58
C PRO A 203 15.23 1.87 -7.43
N ILE A 204 14.55 2.71 -8.22
CA ILE A 204 13.46 2.28 -9.09
C ILE A 204 14.05 1.71 -10.40
N HIS A 205 14.05 0.38 -10.53
CA HIS A 205 14.57 -0.35 -11.69
C HIS A 205 13.46 -1.16 -12.39
N PHE A 206 12.40 -0.50 -12.82
CA PHE A 206 11.35 -1.17 -13.59
C PHE A 206 11.73 -1.26 -15.09
N ARG A 207 11.48 -2.42 -15.69
CA ARG A 207 11.77 -2.66 -17.11
C ARG A 207 10.92 -1.82 -18.06
N LYS A 208 9.71 -1.45 -17.64
CA LYS A 208 8.78 -0.61 -18.41
C LYS A 208 8.47 0.64 -17.60
N LYS A 209 8.27 1.76 -18.31
CA LYS A 209 7.69 2.97 -17.72
C LYS A 209 6.21 2.74 -17.44
N PHE A 210 5.72 3.33 -16.36
CA PHE A 210 4.29 3.35 -16.08
C PHE A 210 3.62 4.50 -16.81
N ASP A 211 2.41 4.26 -17.29
CA ASP A 211 1.55 5.28 -17.88
C ASP A 211 0.85 6.10 -16.79
N LEU A 212 0.61 5.48 -15.63
CA LEU A 212 -0.05 6.11 -14.49
C LEU A 212 0.51 5.54 -13.18
N ILE A 213 0.76 6.43 -12.23
CA ILE A 213 1.18 6.07 -10.87
C ILE A 213 0.17 6.66 -9.88
N PHE A 214 -0.44 5.79 -9.06
CA PHE A 214 -1.16 6.19 -7.85
C PHE A 214 -0.20 6.14 -6.67
N CYS A 215 0.11 7.30 -6.09
CA CYS A 215 0.92 7.42 -4.88
C CYS A 215 0.16 8.30 -3.89
N ARG A 216 -0.95 7.78 -3.39
CA ARG A 216 -1.91 8.52 -2.56
C ARG A 216 -1.71 8.22 -1.08
N ASN A 217 -1.75 9.26 -0.26
CA ASN A 217 -1.63 9.16 1.21
C ASN A 217 -0.34 8.49 1.72
N VAL A 218 0.71 8.42 0.89
CA VAL A 218 2.03 7.89 1.22
C VAL A 218 3.03 9.02 1.43
N MET A 219 3.10 9.97 0.50
CA MET A 219 4.06 11.07 0.55
C MET A 219 3.86 12.01 1.76
N ILE A 220 2.72 11.94 2.43
CA ILE A 220 2.46 12.70 3.66
C ILE A 220 3.41 12.32 4.81
N TYR A 221 3.99 11.13 4.76
CA TYR A 221 4.95 10.63 5.75
C TYR A 221 6.39 11.06 5.47
N PHE A 222 6.68 11.59 4.28
CA PHE A 222 8.01 11.98 3.85
C PHE A 222 8.26 13.46 4.13
N ASP A 223 9.50 13.79 4.43
CA ASP A 223 9.92 15.18 4.48
C ASP A 223 10.09 15.77 3.06
N ARG A 224 10.36 17.07 3.00
CA ARG A 224 10.49 17.78 1.72
C ARG A 224 11.65 17.27 0.85
N PRO A 225 12.86 17.02 1.38
CA PRO A 225 13.95 16.44 0.60
C PRO A 225 13.62 15.06 0.03
N THR A 226 13.05 14.17 0.85
CA THR A 226 12.63 12.82 0.45
C THR A 226 11.59 12.85 -0.67
N LYS A 227 10.59 13.75 -0.56
CA LYS A 227 9.58 13.94 -1.63
C LYS A 227 10.17 14.41 -2.95
N ALA A 228 11.24 15.19 -2.91
CA ALA A 228 11.89 15.71 -4.10
C ALA A 228 12.82 14.70 -4.77
N ALA A 229 13.30 13.71 -4.00
CA ALA A 229 14.17 12.64 -4.49
C ALA A 229 13.39 11.46 -5.09
N LEU A 230 12.13 11.27 -4.69
CA LEU A 230 11.21 10.25 -5.18
C LEU A 230 10.62 10.65 -6.55
#